data_998b3a8cdc16fac4e3000b47a7118256
#
_entry.id   998b3a8cdc16fac4e3000b47a7118256
#
_cell.length_a   1.000
_cell.length_b   1.000
_cell.length_c   1.000
_cell.angle_alpha   90.00
_cell.angle_beta   90.00
_cell.angle_gamma   90.00
#
_symmetry.space_group_name_H-M   'P 1'
#
loop_
_entity.id
_entity.type
_entity.pdbx_description
1 polymer ?
#
loop_
_entity_poly.entity_id
_entity_poly.type
_entity_poly.pdbx_seq_one_letter_code
_entity_poly.pdbx_strand_id
1 'polypeptide(L)'
;MLEEPPKESLVMGSIRHETYDGINKKEEEIVASIKKKTPLEQLQELYKQNYLKILRKVIADNKERLKEVNLNMLDAYRKSFPFIVDESVTRAENVFNFIETNNVFGEELWQKLTPKIISELRIDSDQIRLKGIIDQVHVYEHDYVPFELKTGRTPNDGVWPSHRIQIAAYSLLLQEKFNKQVKEGFVFYLDSKEKRHVVINPFMKEEIKHIVDDVIALLESKDIPDFCSNENKCRKCGLRETCYNQDEVNNLLKIRINA
;
A
#
# COMPACT_ATOMS: atom_id res chain seq x y z
N MET A 1 19.74 -13.95 1.31
CA MET A 1 18.89 -12.91 1.92
C MET A 1 18.45 -13.45 3.26
N LEU A 2 18.66 -12.71 4.35
CA LEU A 2 18.21 -13.15 5.68
C LEU A 2 16.70 -12.93 5.75
N GLU A 3 15.93 -14.00 6.02
CA GLU A 3 14.49 -13.94 6.13
C GLU A 3 14.08 -13.81 7.60
N GLU A 4 13.26 -12.81 7.89
CA GLU A 4 12.64 -12.71 9.22
C GLU A 4 11.50 -13.74 9.35
N PRO A 5 11.31 -14.34 10.54
CA PRO A 5 10.19 -15.26 10.75
C PRO A 5 8.86 -14.55 10.50
N PRO A 6 7.84 -15.24 9.96
CA PRO A 6 6.54 -14.65 9.68
C PRO A 6 5.90 -14.12 10.98
N LYS A 7 5.33 -12.90 10.89
CA LYS A 7 4.60 -12.24 12.00
C LYS A 7 3.13 -12.10 11.61
N GLU A 8 2.22 -12.32 12.56
CA GLU A 8 0.77 -12.17 12.34
C GLU A 8 0.43 -10.83 11.67
N SER A 9 1.04 -9.73 12.15
CA SER A 9 0.80 -8.39 11.60
C SER A 9 1.17 -8.26 10.12
N LEU A 10 2.24 -8.94 9.67
CA LEU A 10 2.65 -8.93 8.26
C LEU A 10 1.69 -9.76 7.40
N VAL A 11 1.29 -10.95 7.87
CA VAL A 11 0.33 -11.79 7.15
C VAL A 11 -1.03 -11.09 7.04
N MET A 12 -1.52 -10.49 8.12
CA MET A 12 -2.77 -9.73 8.11
C MET A 12 -2.68 -8.47 7.24
N GLY A 13 -1.54 -7.79 7.23
CA GLY A 13 -1.26 -6.68 6.33
C GLY A 13 -1.38 -7.12 4.86
N SER A 14 -0.67 -8.19 4.46
CA SER A 14 -0.76 -8.75 3.10
C SER A 14 -2.19 -9.10 2.71
N ILE A 15 -2.96 -9.78 3.58
CA ILE A 15 -4.35 -10.14 3.31
C ILE A 15 -5.20 -8.91 3.04
N ARG A 16 -5.01 -7.83 3.80
CA ARG A 16 -5.74 -6.57 3.56
C ARG A 16 -5.35 -5.94 2.23
N HIS A 17 -4.06 -5.83 1.91
CA HIS A 17 -3.58 -5.31 0.63
C HIS A 17 -4.10 -6.13 -0.56
N GLU A 18 -3.96 -7.45 -0.51
CA GLU A 18 -4.48 -8.35 -1.55
C GLU A 18 -6.00 -8.23 -1.73
N THR A 19 -6.74 -7.97 -0.62
CA THR A 19 -8.19 -7.75 -0.70
C THR A 19 -8.50 -6.43 -1.38
N TYR A 20 -7.83 -5.33 -1.04
CA TYR A 20 -8.01 -4.05 -1.70
C TYR A 20 -7.65 -4.10 -3.19
N ASP A 21 -6.56 -4.78 -3.54
CA ASP A 21 -6.19 -5.02 -4.95
C ASP A 21 -7.27 -5.80 -5.71
N GLY A 22 -7.78 -6.89 -5.11
CA GLY A 22 -8.87 -7.67 -5.70
C GLY A 22 -10.17 -6.87 -5.89
N ILE A 23 -10.50 -6.00 -4.94
CA ILE A 23 -11.64 -5.08 -4.99
C ILE A 23 -11.48 -4.12 -6.16
N ASN A 24 -10.34 -3.46 -6.29
CA ASN A 24 -10.10 -2.46 -7.33
C ASN A 24 -10.11 -3.08 -8.73
N LYS A 25 -9.55 -4.28 -8.89
CA LYS A 25 -9.61 -5.04 -10.15
C LYS A 25 -11.04 -5.44 -10.54
N LYS A 26 -11.93 -5.60 -9.57
CA LYS A 26 -13.33 -6.00 -9.80
C LYS A 26 -14.27 -4.80 -9.99
N GLU A 27 -13.82 -3.59 -9.73
CA GLU A 27 -14.69 -2.42 -9.68
C GLU A 27 -15.36 -2.12 -11.03
N GLU A 28 -14.63 -2.25 -12.13
CA GLU A 28 -15.20 -2.06 -13.48
C GLU A 28 -16.43 -2.92 -13.70
N GLU A 29 -16.35 -4.21 -13.37
CA GLU A 29 -17.47 -5.13 -13.55
C GLU A 29 -18.65 -4.76 -12.65
N ILE A 30 -18.39 -4.32 -11.40
CA ILE A 30 -19.44 -3.89 -10.47
C ILE A 30 -20.15 -2.66 -11.04
N VAL A 31 -19.39 -1.63 -11.41
CA VAL A 31 -19.93 -0.36 -11.94
C VAL A 31 -20.68 -0.61 -13.25
N ALA A 32 -20.10 -1.37 -14.18
CA ALA A 32 -20.72 -1.70 -15.46
C ALA A 32 -22.03 -2.50 -15.31
N SER A 33 -22.23 -3.18 -14.18
CA SER A 33 -23.47 -3.90 -13.88
C SER A 33 -24.64 -2.99 -13.51
N ILE A 34 -24.40 -1.73 -13.12
CA ILE A 34 -25.41 -0.77 -12.70
C ILE A 34 -26.06 -0.14 -13.93
N LYS A 35 -27.12 -0.75 -14.44
CA LYS A 35 -27.75 -0.37 -15.74
C LYS A 35 -28.83 0.71 -15.62
N LYS A 36 -29.22 1.12 -14.40
CA LYS A 36 -30.26 2.11 -14.14
C LYS A 36 -30.04 2.76 -12.77
N LYS A 37 -30.77 3.83 -12.52
CA LYS A 37 -30.81 4.46 -11.18
C LYS A 37 -31.20 3.42 -10.13
N THR A 38 -30.31 3.23 -9.16
CA THR A 38 -30.41 2.20 -8.13
C THR A 38 -30.34 2.89 -6.75
N PRO A 39 -31.24 2.58 -5.81
CA PRO A 39 -31.20 3.12 -4.46
C PRO A 39 -29.87 2.83 -3.76
N LEU A 40 -29.44 3.75 -2.88
CA LEU A 40 -28.16 3.66 -2.18
C LEU A 40 -27.99 2.33 -1.41
N GLU A 41 -29.04 1.89 -0.72
CA GLU A 41 -29.02 0.65 0.06
C GLU A 41 -28.77 -0.59 -0.81
N GLN A 42 -29.30 -0.59 -2.04
CA GLN A 42 -29.07 -1.68 -2.99
C GLN A 42 -27.62 -1.64 -3.54
N LEU A 43 -27.07 -0.45 -3.78
CA LEU A 43 -25.66 -0.30 -4.15
C LEU A 43 -24.74 -0.74 -3.01
N GLN A 44 -25.02 -0.33 -1.79
CA GLN A 44 -24.23 -0.74 -0.61
C GLN A 44 -24.24 -2.28 -0.47
N GLU A 45 -25.38 -2.93 -0.64
CA GLU A 45 -25.45 -4.40 -0.58
C GLU A 45 -24.70 -5.07 -1.75
N LEU A 46 -24.80 -4.52 -2.97
CA LEU A 46 -24.06 -4.99 -4.14
C LEU A 46 -22.54 -4.93 -3.91
N TYR A 47 -22.04 -3.80 -3.43
CA TYR A 47 -20.63 -3.62 -3.13
C TYR A 47 -20.18 -4.53 -2.02
N LYS A 48 -20.91 -4.58 -0.90
CA LYS A 48 -20.62 -5.43 0.24
C LYS A 48 -20.53 -6.91 -0.12
N GLN A 49 -21.48 -7.44 -0.89
CA GLN A 49 -21.46 -8.84 -1.32
C GLN A 49 -20.22 -9.16 -2.17
N ASN A 50 -19.87 -8.30 -3.13
CA ASN A 50 -18.69 -8.48 -3.96
C ASN A 50 -17.40 -8.40 -3.13
N TYR A 51 -17.28 -7.41 -2.26
CA TYR A 51 -16.09 -7.19 -1.44
C TYR A 51 -15.85 -8.33 -0.44
N LEU A 52 -16.91 -8.79 0.22
CA LEU A 52 -16.81 -9.93 1.15
C LEU A 52 -16.51 -11.26 0.42
N LYS A 53 -16.94 -11.42 -0.83
CA LYS A 53 -16.54 -12.57 -1.66
C LYS A 53 -15.05 -12.56 -1.94
N ILE A 54 -14.49 -11.40 -2.27
CA ILE A 54 -13.04 -11.22 -2.49
C ILE A 54 -12.27 -11.49 -1.19
N LEU A 55 -12.68 -10.91 -0.06
CA LEU A 55 -12.04 -11.14 1.23
C LEU A 55 -11.98 -12.64 1.59
N ARG A 56 -13.09 -13.37 1.41
CA ARG A 56 -13.12 -14.83 1.69
C ARG A 56 -12.15 -15.59 0.79
N LYS A 57 -12.06 -15.22 -0.49
CA LYS A 57 -11.11 -15.83 -1.42
C LYS A 57 -9.67 -15.58 -0.99
N VAL A 58 -9.31 -14.32 -0.73
CA VAL A 58 -7.94 -13.95 -0.31
C VAL A 58 -7.54 -14.67 0.97
N ILE A 59 -8.44 -14.77 1.96
CA ILE A 59 -8.17 -15.52 3.19
C ILE A 59 -7.95 -17.00 2.91
N ALA A 60 -8.74 -17.59 2.02
CA ALA A 60 -8.58 -18.99 1.64
C ALA A 60 -7.24 -19.25 0.91
N ASP A 61 -6.85 -18.34 0.03
CA ASP A 61 -5.59 -18.39 -0.72
C ASP A 61 -4.37 -18.24 0.23
N ASN A 62 -4.52 -17.53 1.36
CA ASN A 62 -3.48 -17.33 2.38
C ASN A 62 -3.53 -18.34 3.55
N LYS A 63 -4.27 -19.44 3.43
CA LYS A 63 -4.49 -20.41 4.51
C LYS A 63 -3.20 -20.95 5.13
N GLU A 64 -2.19 -21.27 4.33
CA GLU A 64 -0.93 -21.82 4.85
C GLU A 64 -0.13 -20.75 5.59
N ARG A 65 -0.04 -19.52 5.07
CA ARG A 65 0.61 -18.40 5.76
C ARG A 65 -0.07 -18.06 7.10
N LEU A 66 -1.39 -18.19 7.17
CA LEU A 66 -2.14 -18.03 8.43
C LEU A 66 -1.78 -19.08 9.45
N LYS A 67 -1.59 -20.36 9.02
CA LYS A 67 -1.15 -21.44 9.91
C LYS A 67 0.25 -21.18 10.49
N GLU A 68 1.17 -20.66 9.69
CA GLU A 68 2.55 -20.35 10.13
C GLU A 68 2.57 -19.36 11.31
N VAL A 69 1.57 -18.47 11.39
CA VAL A 69 1.44 -17.49 12.48
C VAL A 69 0.39 -17.90 13.52
N ASN A 70 -0.07 -19.15 13.52
CA ASN A 70 -1.08 -19.70 14.43
C ASN A 70 -2.41 -18.91 14.42
N LEU A 71 -2.81 -18.34 13.30
CA LEU A 71 -4.07 -17.64 13.11
C LEU A 71 -5.02 -18.46 12.23
N ASN A 72 -6.24 -18.71 12.70
CA ASN A 72 -7.23 -19.41 11.87
C ASN A 72 -7.95 -18.44 10.90
N MET A 73 -8.53 -18.99 9.83
CA MET A 73 -9.21 -18.21 8.79
C MET A 73 -10.42 -17.41 9.32
N LEU A 74 -11.13 -17.92 10.32
CA LEU A 74 -12.29 -17.22 10.87
C LEU A 74 -11.88 -15.96 11.63
N ASP A 75 -10.79 -16.03 12.38
CA ASP A 75 -10.28 -14.87 13.12
C ASP A 75 -9.65 -13.85 12.14
N ALA A 76 -8.95 -14.29 11.09
CA ALA A 76 -8.49 -13.41 10.02
C ALA A 76 -9.66 -12.69 9.34
N TYR A 77 -10.75 -13.40 9.08
CA TYR A 77 -11.98 -12.82 8.53
C TYR A 77 -12.60 -11.80 9.48
N ARG A 78 -12.78 -12.15 10.76
CA ARG A 78 -13.35 -11.23 11.77
C ARG A 78 -12.53 -9.95 11.92
N LYS A 79 -11.20 -10.07 11.89
CA LYS A 79 -10.29 -8.93 11.98
C LYS A 79 -10.34 -8.02 10.74
N SER A 80 -10.64 -8.56 9.56
CA SER A 80 -10.68 -7.80 8.30
C SER A 80 -12.07 -7.28 7.93
N PHE A 81 -13.12 -7.98 8.34
CA PHE A 81 -14.51 -7.72 7.96
C PHE A 81 -14.95 -6.26 8.16
N PRO A 82 -14.72 -5.59 9.32
CA PRO A 82 -15.21 -4.23 9.53
C PRO A 82 -14.65 -3.24 8.51
N PHE A 83 -13.36 -3.37 8.18
CA PHE A 83 -12.68 -2.47 7.23
C PHE A 83 -13.22 -2.62 5.81
N ILE A 84 -13.46 -3.86 5.39
CA ILE A 84 -13.96 -4.16 4.06
C ILE A 84 -15.43 -3.74 3.90
N VAL A 85 -16.23 -3.86 4.95
CA VAL A 85 -17.61 -3.35 4.95
C VAL A 85 -17.62 -1.82 4.86
N ASP A 86 -16.80 -1.12 5.65
CA ASP A 86 -16.72 0.34 5.59
C ASP A 86 -16.28 0.83 4.21
N GLU A 87 -15.27 0.19 3.62
CA GLU A 87 -14.83 0.51 2.26
C GLU A 87 -15.97 0.31 1.24
N SER A 88 -16.73 -0.79 1.37
CA SER A 88 -17.86 -1.06 0.48
C SER A 88 -18.94 0.01 0.56
N VAL A 89 -19.22 0.53 1.76
CA VAL A 89 -20.18 1.62 1.97
C VAL A 89 -19.67 2.90 1.34
N THR A 90 -18.43 3.29 1.66
CA THR A 90 -17.80 4.51 1.12
C THR A 90 -17.81 4.51 -0.41
N ARG A 91 -17.48 3.37 -1.02
CA ARG A 91 -17.41 3.28 -2.48
C ARG A 91 -18.79 3.30 -3.13
N ALA A 92 -19.76 2.62 -2.54
CA ALA A 92 -21.16 2.67 -2.99
C ALA A 92 -21.73 4.10 -2.94
N GLU A 93 -21.43 4.86 -1.87
CA GLU A 93 -21.83 6.26 -1.74
C GLU A 93 -21.17 7.15 -2.81
N ASN A 94 -19.89 6.96 -3.10
CA ASN A 94 -19.20 7.70 -4.15
C ASN A 94 -19.84 7.47 -5.52
N VAL A 95 -20.14 6.22 -5.85
CA VAL A 95 -20.79 5.85 -7.13
C VAL A 95 -22.23 6.34 -7.17
N PHE A 96 -22.97 6.23 -6.07
CA PHE A 96 -24.33 6.77 -5.97
C PHE A 96 -24.37 8.28 -6.23
N ASN A 97 -23.52 9.05 -5.54
CA ASN A 97 -23.43 10.50 -5.70
C ASN A 97 -23.03 10.88 -7.14
N PHE A 98 -22.14 10.11 -7.76
CA PHE A 98 -21.76 10.33 -9.15
C PHE A 98 -22.94 10.09 -10.11
N ILE A 99 -23.73 9.04 -9.89
CA ILE A 99 -24.95 8.75 -10.64
C ILE A 99 -25.98 9.87 -10.47
N GLU A 100 -26.24 10.32 -9.23
CA GLU A 100 -27.19 11.41 -8.96
C GLU A 100 -26.80 12.71 -9.68
N THR A 101 -25.50 13.00 -9.76
CA THR A 101 -25.01 14.23 -10.39
C THR A 101 -25.00 14.15 -11.92
N ASN A 102 -24.63 12.98 -12.49
CA ASN A 102 -24.32 12.87 -13.92
C ASN A 102 -25.39 12.09 -14.71
N ASN A 103 -26.29 11.38 -14.05
CA ASN A 103 -27.33 10.53 -14.63
C ASN A 103 -26.82 9.56 -15.71
N VAL A 104 -25.70 8.88 -15.42
CA VAL A 104 -25.03 7.90 -16.30
C VAL A 104 -25.00 6.53 -15.65
N PHE A 105 -25.00 5.45 -16.49
CA PHE A 105 -25.12 4.07 -16.03
C PHE A 105 -24.25 3.13 -16.86
N GLY A 106 -23.95 1.97 -16.29
CA GLY A 106 -23.25 0.90 -16.99
C GLY A 106 -21.85 1.29 -17.45
N GLU A 107 -21.51 0.99 -18.69
CA GLU A 107 -20.22 1.29 -19.29
C GLU A 107 -19.91 2.80 -19.33
N GLU A 108 -20.92 3.63 -19.59
CA GLU A 108 -20.75 5.08 -19.57
C GLU A 108 -20.41 5.60 -18.17
N LEU A 109 -21.05 5.03 -17.14
CA LEU A 109 -20.72 5.32 -15.75
C LEU A 109 -19.27 4.97 -15.46
N TRP A 110 -18.81 3.77 -15.84
CA TRP A 110 -17.41 3.38 -15.65
C TRP A 110 -16.43 4.31 -16.38
N GLN A 111 -16.72 4.68 -17.61
CA GLN A 111 -15.85 5.57 -18.38
C GLN A 111 -15.68 6.94 -17.73
N LYS A 112 -16.76 7.51 -17.17
CA LYS A 112 -16.78 8.85 -16.59
C LYS A 112 -16.46 8.91 -15.10
N LEU A 113 -16.60 7.79 -14.37
CA LEU A 113 -16.40 7.74 -12.92
C LEU A 113 -14.98 8.19 -12.54
N THR A 114 -14.90 9.12 -11.57
CA THR A 114 -13.65 9.61 -10.99
C THR A 114 -13.77 9.71 -9.49
N PRO A 115 -12.69 9.42 -8.73
CA PRO A 115 -11.44 8.83 -9.23
C PRO A 115 -11.60 7.35 -9.59
N LYS A 116 -10.82 6.90 -10.59
CA LYS A 116 -10.52 5.48 -10.77
C LYS A 116 -9.36 5.10 -9.88
N ILE A 117 -9.35 3.87 -9.37
CA ILE A 117 -8.29 3.40 -8.48
C ILE A 117 -7.46 2.34 -9.22
N ILE A 118 -6.17 2.59 -9.36
CA ILE A 118 -5.18 1.60 -9.80
C ILE A 118 -4.50 1.08 -8.54
N SER A 119 -4.57 -0.22 -8.30
CA SER A 119 -3.90 -0.85 -7.15
C SER A 119 -2.62 -1.56 -7.56
N GLU A 120 -1.70 -1.71 -6.59
CA GLU A 120 -0.43 -2.44 -6.75
C GLU A 120 0.35 -1.99 -8.00
N LEU A 121 0.36 -0.68 -8.25
CA LEU A 121 1.03 -0.12 -9.42
C LEU A 121 2.54 -0.23 -9.27
N ARG A 122 3.14 -1.14 -10.03
CA ARG A 122 4.60 -1.29 -10.08
C ARG A 122 5.21 -0.29 -11.05
N ILE A 123 6.19 0.43 -10.56
CA ILE A 123 7.01 1.34 -11.35
C ILE A 123 8.48 1.02 -11.06
N ASP A 124 9.27 0.89 -12.11
CA ASP A 124 10.70 0.73 -12.06
C ASP A 124 11.32 1.83 -12.95
N SER A 125 12.18 2.64 -12.36
CA SER A 125 12.77 3.80 -13.01
C SER A 125 14.29 3.78 -12.88
N ASP A 126 14.96 3.56 -14.02
CA ASP A 126 16.42 3.67 -14.12
C ASP A 126 16.86 5.13 -13.99
N GLN A 127 16.05 6.09 -14.45
CA GLN A 127 16.40 7.51 -14.44
C GLN A 127 16.59 8.04 -13.02
N ILE A 128 15.70 7.70 -12.10
CA ILE A 128 15.79 8.10 -10.69
C ILE A 128 16.34 6.98 -9.80
N ARG A 129 16.72 5.84 -10.39
CA ARG A 129 17.29 4.66 -9.71
C ARG A 129 16.43 4.19 -8.54
N LEU A 130 15.11 4.23 -8.74
CA LEU A 130 14.11 3.90 -7.73
C LEU A 130 13.05 2.99 -8.32
N LYS A 131 12.66 1.98 -7.57
CA LYS A 131 11.53 1.12 -7.90
C LYS A 131 10.61 0.95 -6.71
N GLY A 132 9.33 0.80 -6.99
CA GLY A 132 8.33 0.62 -5.95
C GLY A 132 7.03 0.05 -6.46
N ILE A 133 6.21 -0.38 -5.52
CA ILE A 133 4.83 -0.78 -5.73
C ILE A 133 3.98 0.18 -4.92
N ILE A 134 3.09 0.89 -5.58
CA ILE A 134 2.19 1.86 -4.96
C ILE A 134 0.88 1.15 -4.66
N ASP A 135 0.48 1.12 -3.39
CA ASP A 135 -0.71 0.39 -2.94
C ASP A 135 -1.96 0.80 -3.73
N GLN A 136 -2.20 2.11 -3.84
CA GLN A 136 -3.27 2.65 -4.67
C GLN A 136 -2.85 3.98 -5.30
N VAL A 137 -3.28 4.20 -6.53
CA VAL A 137 -3.22 5.50 -7.22
C VAL A 137 -4.63 5.90 -7.58
N HIS A 138 -5.11 6.99 -7.01
CA HIS A 138 -6.39 7.57 -7.39
C HIS A 138 -6.18 8.48 -8.61
N VAL A 139 -6.79 8.10 -9.72
CA VAL A 139 -6.67 8.77 -11.02
C VAL A 139 -7.86 9.68 -11.23
N TYR A 140 -7.62 10.96 -11.20
CA TYR A 140 -8.55 12.01 -11.58
C TYR A 140 -8.30 12.41 -13.04
N GLU A 141 -9.13 13.29 -13.59
CA GLU A 141 -9.01 13.70 -14.99
C GLU A 141 -7.59 14.20 -15.35
N HIS A 142 -6.96 14.92 -14.43
CA HIS A 142 -5.65 15.54 -14.67
C HIS A 142 -4.59 15.18 -13.61
N ASP A 143 -4.95 14.49 -12.54
CA ASP A 143 -4.09 14.26 -11.40
C ASP A 143 -3.97 12.78 -11.04
N TYR A 144 -2.78 12.40 -10.56
CA TYR A 144 -2.47 11.10 -9.98
C TYR A 144 -2.11 11.29 -8.52
N VAL A 145 -2.91 10.72 -7.63
CA VAL A 145 -2.73 10.88 -6.18
C VAL A 145 -2.37 9.53 -5.57
N PRO A 146 -1.15 9.35 -5.06
CA PRO A 146 -0.75 8.10 -4.40
C PRO A 146 -1.37 7.96 -3.02
N PHE A 147 -1.78 6.76 -2.71
CA PHE A 147 -2.26 6.33 -1.40
C PHE A 147 -1.42 5.15 -0.92
N GLU A 148 -0.99 5.24 0.33
CA GLU A 148 -0.34 4.15 1.05
C GLU A 148 -1.28 3.62 2.12
N LEU A 149 -1.46 2.30 2.16
CA LEU A 149 -2.32 1.63 3.13
C LEU A 149 -1.45 1.10 4.29
N LYS A 150 -1.74 1.53 5.51
CA LYS A 150 -0.99 1.11 6.69
C LYS A 150 -1.88 0.44 7.71
N THR A 151 -1.43 -0.70 8.20
CA THR A 151 -1.97 -1.35 9.40
C THR A 151 -1.14 -0.96 10.61
N GLY A 152 -1.72 -1.04 11.81
CA GLY A 152 -1.04 -0.75 13.06
C GLY A 152 -1.24 0.69 13.55
N ARG A 153 -0.31 1.14 14.38
CA ARG A 153 -0.47 2.38 15.14
C ARG A 153 -0.41 3.62 14.26
N THR A 154 -1.42 4.46 14.37
CA THR A 154 -1.46 5.81 13.80
C THR A 154 -0.70 6.81 14.69
N PRO A 155 0.04 7.78 14.14
CA PRO A 155 0.62 8.88 14.95
C PRO A 155 -0.49 9.80 15.45
N ASN A 156 -0.23 10.49 16.57
CA ASN A 156 -1.20 11.44 17.13
C ASN A 156 -1.47 12.61 16.16
N ASP A 157 -0.46 13.02 15.40
CA ASP A 157 -0.56 14.07 14.41
C ASP A 157 0.24 13.71 13.15
N GLY A 158 -0.19 14.23 12.00
CA GLY A 158 0.46 14.01 10.71
C GLY A 158 0.61 12.54 10.32
N VAL A 159 1.76 12.18 9.78
CA VAL A 159 2.15 10.84 9.38
C VAL A 159 3.52 10.48 9.95
N TRP A 160 3.82 9.17 10.10
CA TRP A 160 5.17 8.75 10.49
C TRP A 160 6.20 9.21 9.44
N PRO A 161 7.42 9.63 9.86
CA PRO A 161 8.45 10.10 8.92
C PRO A 161 8.73 9.12 7.78
N SER A 162 8.79 7.81 8.07
CA SER A 162 8.97 6.77 7.05
C SER A 162 7.83 6.71 6.03
N HIS A 163 6.59 6.94 6.46
CA HIS A 163 5.43 6.96 5.54
C HIS A 163 5.42 8.23 4.69
N ARG A 164 5.87 9.36 5.25
CA ARG A 164 6.07 10.61 4.49
C ARG A 164 7.10 10.41 3.37
N ILE A 165 8.25 9.78 3.68
CA ILE A 165 9.29 9.44 2.71
C ILE A 165 8.72 8.53 1.62
N GLN A 166 7.92 7.52 1.97
CA GLN A 166 7.32 6.60 1.02
C GLN A 166 6.38 7.31 0.05
N ILE A 167 5.50 8.19 0.53
CA ILE A 167 4.64 9.01 -0.32
C ILE A 167 5.45 9.94 -1.24
N ALA A 168 6.54 10.54 -0.73
CA ALA A 168 7.42 11.37 -1.55
C ALA A 168 8.11 10.56 -2.66
N ALA A 169 8.57 9.35 -2.37
CA ALA A 169 9.15 8.44 -3.35
C ALA A 169 8.12 8.05 -4.44
N TYR A 170 6.88 7.74 -4.03
CA TYR A 170 5.79 7.47 -4.97
C TYR A 170 5.48 8.65 -5.87
N SER A 171 5.54 9.87 -5.34
CA SER A 171 5.32 11.07 -6.14
C SER A 171 6.34 11.22 -7.27
N LEU A 172 7.61 10.88 -7.01
CA LEU A 172 8.65 10.91 -8.03
C LEU A 172 8.43 9.83 -9.09
N LEU A 173 8.11 8.62 -8.70
CA LEU A 173 7.81 7.51 -9.61
C LEU A 173 6.61 7.82 -10.51
N LEU A 174 5.52 8.35 -9.95
CA LEU A 174 4.33 8.74 -10.71
C LEU A 174 4.61 9.92 -11.64
N GLN A 175 5.37 10.91 -11.17
CA GLN A 175 5.74 12.06 -11.98
C GLN A 175 6.55 11.65 -13.21
N GLU A 176 7.50 10.74 -13.06
CA GLU A 176 8.28 10.22 -14.18
C GLU A 176 7.40 9.40 -15.14
N LYS A 177 6.63 8.45 -14.60
CA LYS A 177 5.81 7.54 -15.41
C LYS A 177 4.77 8.25 -16.24
N PHE A 178 4.08 9.23 -15.67
CA PHE A 178 2.94 9.89 -16.30
C PHE A 178 3.24 11.29 -16.82
N ASN A 179 4.46 11.79 -16.60
CA ASN A 179 4.87 13.16 -16.93
C ASN A 179 3.91 14.24 -16.37
N LYS A 180 3.43 14.02 -15.13
CA LYS A 180 2.50 14.90 -14.44
C LYS A 180 3.04 15.22 -13.05
N GLN A 181 2.88 16.49 -12.62
CA GLN A 181 3.25 16.86 -11.25
C GLN A 181 2.35 16.16 -10.25
N VAL A 182 2.95 15.55 -9.24
CA VAL A 182 2.25 15.03 -8.06
C VAL A 182 2.54 15.96 -6.90
N LYS A 183 1.49 16.61 -6.38
CA LYS A 183 1.58 17.66 -5.35
C LYS A 183 1.17 17.18 -3.97
N GLU A 184 0.48 16.06 -3.91
CA GLU A 184 -0.08 15.51 -2.68
C GLU A 184 -0.16 13.99 -2.75
N GLY A 185 -0.33 13.37 -1.60
CA GLY A 185 -0.64 11.96 -1.45
C GLY A 185 -1.25 11.72 -0.08
N PHE A 186 -1.65 10.50 0.19
CA PHE A 186 -2.33 10.15 1.43
C PHE A 186 -1.76 8.87 2.03
N VAL A 187 -1.72 8.84 3.36
CA VAL A 187 -1.54 7.61 4.13
C VAL A 187 -2.87 7.26 4.78
N PHE A 188 -3.38 6.10 4.47
CA PHE A 188 -4.60 5.60 5.09
C PHE A 188 -4.27 4.55 6.15
N TYR A 189 -4.41 4.95 7.41
CA TYR A 189 -4.25 4.08 8.56
C TYR A 189 -5.52 3.26 8.77
N LEU A 190 -5.50 2.02 8.31
CA LEU A 190 -6.68 1.16 8.25
C LEU A 190 -7.27 0.88 9.64
N ASP A 191 -6.43 0.66 10.66
CA ASP A 191 -6.91 0.29 11.99
C ASP A 191 -7.62 1.44 12.72
N SER A 192 -7.21 2.69 12.49
CA SER A 192 -7.89 3.89 13.02
C SER A 192 -8.91 4.48 12.05
N LYS A 193 -8.97 3.99 10.79
CA LYS A 193 -9.79 4.53 9.70
C LYS A 193 -9.47 6.00 9.36
N GLU A 194 -8.22 6.41 9.56
CA GLU A 194 -7.79 7.79 9.37
C GLU A 194 -7.01 7.95 8.08
N LYS A 195 -7.46 8.86 7.21
CA LYS A 195 -6.71 9.34 6.05
C LYS A 195 -5.90 10.57 6.44
N ARG A 196 -4.60 10.52 6.26
CA ARG A 196 -3.69 11.62 6.57
C ARG A 196 -3.08 12.15 5.27
N HIS A 197 -3.29 13.44 5.06
CA HIS A 197 -2.81 14.16 3.88
C HIS A 197 -1.31 14.47 4.00
N VAL A 198 -0.59 14.30 2.90
CA VAL A 198 0.83 14.63 2.76
C VAL A 198 1.00 15.58 1.58
N VAL A 199 1.33 16.83 1.86
CA VAL A 199 1.68 17.81 0.82
C VAL A 199 3.10 17.54 0.35
N ILE A 200 3.28 17.35 -0.96
CA ILE A 200 4.58 17.09 -1.57
C ILE A 200 5.23 18.42 -1.97
N ASN A 201 6.37 18.70 -1.39
CA ASN A 201 7.16 19.88 -1.72
C ASN A 201 8.52 19.51 -2.36
N PRO A 202 9.23 20.47 -2.98
CA PRO A 202 10.52 20.20 -3.62
C PRO A 202 11.58 19.63 -2.67
N PHE A 203 11.60 20.06 -1.41
CA PHE A 203 12.58 19.58 -0.42
C PHE A 203 12.41 18.09 -0.13
N MET A 204 11.18 17.59 -0.07
CA MET A 204 10.92 16.16 0.11
C MET A 204 11.44 15.36 -1.10
N LYS A 205 11.31 15.89 -2.31
CA LYS A 205 11.82 15.23 -3.52
C LYS A 205 13.34 15.16 -3.55
N GLU A 206 14.00 16.23 -3.12
CA GLU A 206 15.48 16.24 -2.98
C GLU A 206 15.92 15.29 -1.85
N GLU A 207 15.21 15.24 -0.71
CA GLU A 207 15.47 14.27 0.36
C GLU A 207 15.48 12.83 -0.18
N ILE A 208 14.53 12.45 -1.04
CA ILE A 208 14.51 11.12 -1.65
C ILE A 208 15.71 10.87 -2.55
N LYS A 209 16.10 11.85 -3.37
CA LYS A 209 17.30 11.71 -4.22
C LYS A 209 18.56 11.49 -3.41
N HIS A 210 18.75 12.27 -2.34
CA HIS A 210 19.87 12.08 -1.43
C HIS A 210 19.86 10.69 -0.78
N ILE A 211 18.70 10.21 -0.30
CA ILE A 211 18.59 8.86 0.25
C ILE A 211 18.97 7.79 -0.80
N VAL A 212 18.55 7.96 -2.05
CA VAL A 212 18.90 7.03 -3.14
C VAL A 212 20.40 7.05 -3.39
N ASP A 213 21.02 8.23 -3.46
CA ASP A 213 22.47 8.37 -3.66
C ASP A 213 23.27 7.75 -2.51
N ASP A 214 22.86 7.99 -1.25
CA ASP A 214 23.47 7.41 -0.05
C ASP A 214 23.40 5.88 -0.06
N VAL A 215 22.23 5.33 -0.41
CA VAL A 215 22.05 3.87 -0.51
C VAL A 215 22.93 3.28 -1.60
N ILE A 216 23.05 3.93 -2.76
CA ILE A 216 23.90 3.47 -3.86
C ILE A 216 25.37 3.53 -3.44
N ALA A 217 25.81 4.65 -2.86
CA ALA A 217 27.17 4.79 -2.34
C ALA A 217 27.52 3.68 -1.33
N LEU A 218 26.60 3.36 -0.44
CA LEU A 218 26.75 2.26 0.52
C LEU A 218 26.82 0.89 -0.19
N LEU A 219 25.98 0.66 -1.21
CA LEU A 219 25.99 -0.61 -1.94
C LEU A 219 27.25 -0.80 -2.80
N GLU A 220 27.83 0.28 -3.31
CA GLU A 220 29.06 0.28 -4.09
C GLU A 220 30.32 0.27 -3.21
N SER A 221 30.21 0.77 -1.98
CA SER A 221 31.31 0.70 -1.01
C SER A 221 31.54 -0.73 -0.52
N LYS A 222 32.74 -1.01 -0.01
CA LYS A 222 33.05 -2.25 0.69
C LYS A 222 32.82 -2.13 2.20
N ASP A 223 32.36 -0.97 2.66
CA ASP A 223 32.20 -0.67 4.06
C ASP A 223 30.95 -1.33 4.65
N ILE A 224 31.02 -1.63 5.92
CA ILE A 224 29.85 -2.05 6.70
C ILE A 224 29.27 -0.78 7.31
N PRO A 225 27.93 -0.57 7.21
CA PRO A 225 27.29 0.55 7.85
C PRO A 225 27.43 0.45 9.38
N ASP A 226 27.43 1.60 10.04
CA ASP A 226 27.41 1.67 11.49
C ASP A 226 26.21 0.95 12.09
N PHE A 227 26.35 0.50 13.32
CA PHE A 227 25.25 -0.09 14.07
C PHE A 227 24.09 0.91 14.22
N CYS A 228 22.85 0.39 14.23
CA CYS A 228 21.69 1.22 14.45
C CYS A 228 21.78 1.96 15.79
N SER A 229 21.84 3.29 15.75
CA SER A 229 21.91 4.16 16.92
C SER A 229 20.63 4.15 17.79
N ASN A 230 19.51 3.66 17.25
CA ASN A 230 18.25 3.55 17.97
C ASN A 230 18.11 2.19 18.65
N GLU A 231 18.40 2.13 19.96
CA GLU A 231 18.34 0.90 20.75
C GLU A 231 16.97 0.19 20.70
N ASN A 232 15.86 0.94 20.63
CA ASN A 232 14.53 0.35 20.57
C ASN A 232 14.26 -0.32 19.23
N LYS A 233 14.77 0.23 18.13
CA LYS A 233 14.73 -0.41 16.81
C LYS A 233 15.67 -1.62 16.80
N CYS A 234 16.89 -1.46 17.29
CA CYS A 234 17.88 -2.52 17.34
C CYS A 234 17.39 -3.75 18.13
N ARG A 235 16.77 -3.54 19.31
CA ARG A 235 16.21 -4.63 20.12
C ARG A 235 15.13 -5.45 19.41
N LYS A 236 14.42 -4.85 18.46
CA LYS A 236 13.32 -5.51 17.69
C LYS A 236 13.76 -5.92 16.30
N CYS A 237 15.00 -5.69 15.92
CA CYS A 237 15.54 -6.00 14.61
C CYS A 237 15.79 -7.51 14.45
N GLY A 238 15.26 -8.10 13.41
CA GLY A 238 15.49 -9.53 13.11
C GLY A 238 16.92 -9.87 12.73
N LEU A 239 17.74 -8.85 12.39
CA LEU A 239 19.15 -9.02 12.05
C LEU A 239 20.10 -8.76 13.23
N ARG A 240 19.57 -8.51 14.43
CA ARG A 240 20.39 -8.12 15.58
C ARG A 240 21.47 -9.16 15.91
N GLU A 241 21.11 -10.43 15.95
CA GLU A 241 22.05 -11.51 16.27
C GLU A 241 23.18 -11.56 15.25
N THR A 242 22.86 -11.51 13.96
CA THR A 242 23.84 -11.45 12.87
C THR A 242 24.72 -10.20 12.97
N CYS A 243 24.16 -9.01 13.22
CA CYS A 243 24.93 -7.77 13.34
C CYS A 243 25.97 -7.81 14.46
N TYR A 244 25.71 -8.51 15.57
CA TYR A 244 26.62 -8.61 16.70
C TYR A 244 27.48 -9.88 16.67
N ASN A 245 27.33 -10.74 15.64
CA ASN A 245 28.15 -11.92 15.45
C ASN A 245 29.24 -11.63 14.39
N GLN A 246 30.45 -11.30 14.85
CA GLN A 246 31.56 -10.91 13.97
C GLN A 246 31.93 -11.98 12.94
N ASP A 247 31.83 -13.26 13.30
CA ASP A 247 32.16 -14.38 12.40
C ASP A 247 31.14 -14.48 11.28
N GLU A 248 29.85 -14.31 11.59
CA GLU A 248 28.77 -14.32 10.60
C GLU A 248 28.88 -13.12 9.66
N VAL A 249 29.13 -11.92 10.19
CA VAL A 249 29.38 -10.70 9.38
C VAL A 249 30.57 -10.92 8.44
N ASN A 250 31.68 -11.42 8.94
CA ASN A 250 32.87 -11.69 8.12
C ASN A 250 32.60 -12.74 7.02
N ASN A 251 31.79 -13.76 7.28
CA ASN A 251 31.40 -14.75 6.28
C ASN A 251 30.52 -14.14 5.18
N LEU A 252 29.54 -13.28 5.53
CA LEU A 252 28.69 -12.59 4.59
C LEU A 252 29.49 -11.64 3.69
N LEU A 253 30.49 -10.95 4.24
CA LEU A 253 31.38 -10.08 3.47
C LEU A 253 32.24 -10.87 2.47
N LYS A 254 32.76 -12.04 2.83
CA LYS A 254 33.52 -12.91 1.91
C LYS A 254 32.67 -13.38 0.74
N ILE A 255 31.38 -13.69 0.96
CA ILE A 255 30.45 -14.07 -0.13
C ILE A 255 30.26 -12.90 -1.08
N ARG A 256 30.11 -11.68 -0.57
CA ARG A 256 29.94 -10.45 -1.38
C ARG A 256 31.17 -10.11 -2.25
N ILE A 257 32.39 -10.40 -1.75
CA ILE A 257 33.63 -10.09 -2.47
C ILE A 257 33.85 -11.07 -3.63
N ASN A 258 33.28 -12.28 -3.55
CA ASN A 258 33.45 -13.34 -4.53
C ASN A 258 32.26 -13.45 -5.53
N ALA A 259 31.24 -12.61 -5.40
CA ALA A 259 30.09 -12.52 -6.29
C ALA A 259 30.17 -11.29 -7.21
#